data_bd035827f56f1e77f43eea7d2946bdb1
#
_entry.id   bd035827f56f1e77f43eea7d2946bdb1
#
_cell.length_a   1.000
_cell.length_b   1.000
_cell.length_c   1.000
_cell.angle_alpha   90.00
_cell.angle_beta   90.00
_cell.angle_gamma   90.00
#
_symmetry.space_group_name_H-M   'P 1'
#
loop_
_entity.id
_entity.type
_entity.pdbx_description
1 polymer ?
#
loop_
_entity_poly.entity_id
_entity_poly.type
_entity_poly.pdbx_seq_one_letter_code
_entity_poly.pdbx_strand_id
1 'polypeptide(L)'
;MSTTYETSMADPNALENDLRSFYLTGNEEQSIFDEWEHGIARGDSTTPSICSPTYRWWILEHLRNALNRDRKHLLLSLGSGNAFVERVLCREGYPVLAVDALDHAVQLARQAGVPAINRNLYTWKTEVQYWDVVYADGLLGHLHDGQDGAHVALRLFHSWLKPSGTVVISNDSPKTDASVQQSSNVPGFYWLSDHWIADELKRAGFSRVSTASITYRRPVSGLRTRAIITAHRTD
;
A
#
# COMPACT_ATOMS: atom_id res chain seq x y z
N MET A 1 -9.31 -33.24 15.65
CA MET A 1 -8.61 -32.31 16.54
C MET A 1 -8.29 -31.07 15.73
N SER A 2 -9.05 -29.98 15.92
CA SER A 2 -8.85 -28.73 15.20
C SER A 2 -7.77 -27.94 15.92
N THR A 3 -6.58 -27.87 15.35
CA THR A 3 -5.50 -27.02 15.87
C THR A 3 -5.79 -25.61 15.38
N THR A 4 -6.43 -24.80 16.23
CA THR A 4 -6.49 -23.35 16.05
C THR A 4 -5.07 -22.81 16.22
N TYR A 5 -4.41 -22.47 15.12
CA TYR A 5 -3.23 -21.63 15.15
C TYR A 5 -3.67 -20.23 15.56
N GLU A 6 -3.48 -19.87 16.83
CA GLU A 6 -3.47 -18.47 17.23
C GLU A 6 -2.26 -17.81 16.57
N THR A 7 -2.51 -17.10 15.49
CA THR A 7 -1.52 -16.23 14.85
C THR A 7 -1.24 -15.08 15.79
N SER A 8 -0.04 -15.05 16.38
CA SER A 8 0.43 -13.92 17.19
C SER A 8 0.72 -12.75 16.25
N MET A 9 -0.20 -11.82 16.15
CA MET A 9 0.04 -10.54 15.50
C MET A 9 0.64 -9.55 16.50
N ALA A 10 1.54 -8.68 16.03
CA ALA A 10 1.91 -7.49 16.78
C ALA A 10 0.64 -6.66 17.12
N ASP A 11 0.66 -5.97 18.25
CA ASP A 11 -0.47 -5.13 18.65
C ASP A 11 -0.78 -4.08 17.56
N PRO A 12 -1.97 -4.09 16.94
CA PRO A 12 -2.33 -3.12 15.89
C PRO A 12 -2.23 -1.66 16.36
N ASN A 13 -2.39 -1.40 17.65
CA ASN A 13 -2.27 -0.06 18.21
C ASN A 13 -0.80 0.37 18.35
N ALA A 14 0.12 -0.56 18.61
CA ALA A 14 1.54 -0.25 18.66
C ALA A 14 2.04 0.20 17.28
N LEU A 15 1.68 -0.52 16.22
CA LEU A 15 2.00 -0.15 14.85
C LEU A 15 1.44 1.24 14.49
N GLU A 16 0.20 1.54 14.87
CA GLU A 16 -0.40 2.85 14.60
C GLU A 16 0.34 3.97 15.34
N ASN A 17 0.78 3.75 16.58
CA ASN A 17 1.54 4.73 17.37
C ASN A 17 2.91 5.01 16.73
N ASP A 18 3.60 3.98 16.24
CA ASP A 18 4.89 4.14 15.55
C ASP A 18 4.72 4.93 14.25
N LEU A 19 3.68 4.65 13.48
CA LEU A 19 3.35 5.40 12.27
C LEU A 19 3.02 6.86 12.59
N ARG A 20 2.22 7.13 13.64
CA ARG A 20 1.93 8.50 14.10
C ARG A 20 3.19 9.24 14.48
N SER A 21 4.05 8.60 15.26
CA SER A 21 5.32 9.20 15.69
C SER A 21 6.20 9.54 14.49
N PHE A 22 6.28 8.69 13.49
CA PHE A 22 7.13 8.92 12.32
C PHE A 22 6.55 9.94 11.34
N TYR A 23 5.27 9.85 11.00
CA TYR A 23 4.67 10.66 9.95
C TYR A 23 4.13 12.00 10.42
N LEU A 24 3.71 12.13 11.69
CA LEU A 24 3.06 13.33 12.21
C LEU A 24 3.92 14.18 13.11
N THR A 25 4.97 13.61 13.75
CA THR A 25 5.92 14.38 14.56
C THR A 25 7.17 14.67 13.74
N GLY A 26 7.19 15.80 13.10
CA GLY A 26 8.41 16.35 12.50
C GLY A 26 9.15 17.26 13.48
N ASN A 27 10.42 17.56 13.21
CA ASN A 27 11.20 18.51 13.99
C ASN A 27 10.70 19.96 13.88
N GLU A 28 9.72 20.23 13.05
CA GLU A 28 9.14 21.53 12.77
C GLU A 28 7.66 21.32 12.43
N GLU A 29 6.78 22.14 12.85
CA GLU A 29 5.35 22.28 12.75
C GLU A 29 4.56 21.58 11.58
N GLN A 30 5.26 20.92 10.66
CA GLN A 30 4.66 20.25 9.49
C GLN A 30 4.87 18.73 9.51
N SER A 31 3.81 17.99 9.21
CA SER A 31 3.89 16.54 9.01
C SER A 31 4.61 16.20 7.69
N ILE A 32 5.08 14.94 7.56
CA ILE A 32 5.61 14.44 6.29
C ILE A 32 4.55 14.54 5.17
N PHE A 33 3.28 14.36 5.49
CA PHE A 33 2.20 14.48 4.51
C PHE A 33 2.01 15.91 3.99
N ASP A 34 2.21 16.93 4.84
CA ASP A 34 2.15 18.34 4.40
C ASP A 34 3.30 18.66 3.44
N GLU A 35 4.51 18.15 3.72
CA GLU A 35 5.64 18.26 2.78
C GLU A 35 5.33 17.61 1.44
N TRP A 36 4.71 16.42 1.47
CA TRP A 36 4.31 15.71 0.26
C TRP A 36 3.30 16.49 -0.59
N GLU A 37 2.36 17.23 0.04
CA GLU A 37 1.44 18.11 -0.72
C GLU A 37 2.18 19.16 -1.55
N HIS A 38 3.34 19.61 -1.08
CA HIS A 38 4.19 20.56 -1.79
C HIS A 38 5.22 19.89 -2.72
N GLY A 39 5.15 18.56 -2.88
CA GLY A 39 6.10 17.79 -3.69
C GLY A 39 7.49 17.68 -3.06
N ILE A 40 7.60 17.95 -1.75
CA ILE A 40 8.84 17.87 -0.99
C ILE A 40 8.94 16.47 -0.35
N ALA A 41 10.16 15.95 -0.29
CA ALA A 41 10.44 14.70 0.40
C ALA A 41 11.35 14.97 1.60
N ARG A 42 10.99 14.44 2.77
CA ARG A 42 11.89 14.46 3.94
C ARG A 42 12.89 13.32 3.82
N GLY A 43 14.06 13.63 3.25
CA GLY A 43 15.05 12.61 2.90
C GLY A 43 14.47 11.60 1.91
N ASP A 44 14.53 10.32 2.25
CA ASP A 44 13.92 9.23 1.46
C ASP A 44 12.51 8.85 1.94
N SER A 45 11.96 9.55 2.94
CA SER A 45 10.60 9.35 3.41
C SER A 45 9.62 9.99 2.44
N THR A 46 9.40 9.32 1.31
CA THR A 46 8.46 9.74 0.28
C THR A 46 7.94 8.54 -0.47
N THR A 47 6.67 8.59 -0.87
CA THR A 47 6.17 7.61 -1.84
C THR A 47 6.62 8.01 -3.25
N PRO A 48 7.01 7.04 -4.11
CA PRO A 48 7.48 7.36 -5.46
C PRO A 48 6.49 8.14 -6.29
N SER A 49 5.19 7.98 -6.07
CA SER A 49 4.14 8.72 -6.76
C SER A 49 4.24 10.24 -6.59
N ILE A 50 4.90 10.72 -5.53
CA ILE A 50 5.12 12.14 -5.28
C ILE A 50 6.34 12.64 -6.07
N CYS A 51 7.49 11.97 -5.95
CA CYS A 51 8.76 12.45 -6.47
C CYS A 51 9.10 11.97 -7.89
N SER A 52 8.40 10.96 -8.43
CA SER A 52 8.67 10.38 -9.74
C SER A 52 7.44 10.41 -10.66
N PRO A 53 7.36 11.36 -11.62
CA PRO A 53 6.29 11.37 -12.61
C PRO A 53 6.21 10.08 -13.44
N THR A 54 7.35 9.49 -13.78
CA THR A 54 7.43 8.23 -14.52
C THR A 54 6.81 7.08 -13.73
N TYR A 55 7.13 6.98 -12.42
CA TYR A 55 6.49 5.98 -11.56
C TYR A 55 4.98 6.23 -11.46
N ARG A 56 4.57 7.47 -11.26
CA ARG A 56 3.13 7.83 -11.17
C ARG A 56 2.36 7.41 -12.42
N TRP A 57 2.91 7.69 -13.59
CA TRP A 57 2.30 7.25 -14.85
C TRP A 57 2.22 5.72 -14.92
N TRP A 58 3.31 5.04 -14.57
CA TRP A 58 3.41 3.59 -14.64
C TRP A 58 2.42 2.88 -13.71
N ILE A 59 2.31 3.30 -12.43
CA ILE A 59 1.34 2.72 -11.49
C ILE A 59 -0.10 2.98 -11.93
N LEU A 60 -0.39 4.17 -12.45
CA LEU A 60 -1.72 4.50 -12.98
C LEU A 60 -2.12 3.58 -14.13
N GLU A 61 -1.20 3.26 -15.05
CA GLU A 61 -1.48 2.31 -16.13
C GLU A 61 -1.79 0.90 -15.60
N HIS A 62 -1.05 0.44 -14.58
CA HIS A 62 -1.34 -0.84 -13.94
C HIS A 62 -2.73 -0.85 -13.28
N LEU A 63 -3.08 0.22 -12.58
CA LEU A 63 -4.41 0.33 -11.95
C LEU A 63 -5.54 0.43 -12.98
N ARG A 64 -5.37 1.20 -14.07
CA ARG A 64 -6.35 1.26 -15.15
C ARG A 64 -6.57 -0.11 -15.80
N ASN A 65 -5.50 -0.87 -15.99
CA ASN A 65 -5.59 -2.23 -16.52
C ASN A 65 -6.26 -3.18 -15.53
N ALA A 66 -5.93 -3.12 -14.22
CA ALA A 66 -6.58 -3.89 -13.18
C ALA A 66 -8.09 -3.58 -13.08
N LEU A 67 -8.47 -2.33 -13.28
CA LEU A 67 -9.86 -1.88 -13.37
C LEU A 67 -10.51 -2.18 -14.73
N ASN A 68 -9.86 -2.93 -15.62
CA ASN A 68 -10.32 -3.23 -16.98
C ASN A 68 -10.75 -1.99 -17.79
N ARG A 69 -10.23 -0.81 -17.40
CA ARG A 69 -10.64 0.51 -17.92
C ARG A 69 -12.15 0.78 -17.82
N ASP A 70 -12.85 0.06 -16.94
CA ASP A 70 -14.28 0.23 -16.67
C ASP A 70 -14.50 1.17 -15.47
N ARG A 71 -15.22 2.25 -15.69
CA ARG A 71 -15.56 3.27 -14.66
C ARG A 71 -16.59 2.78 -13.64
N LYS A 72 -17.09 1.56 -13.77
CA LYS A 72 -17.98 0.93 -12.79
C LYS A 72 -17.22 0.09 -11.77
N HIS A 73 -15.96 -0.26 -12.06
CA HIS A 73 -15.13 -1.06 -11.16
C HIS A 73 -14.67 -0.23 -9.96
N LEU A 74 -14.81 -0.83 -8.79
CA LEU A 74 -14.52 -0.21 -7.50
C LEU A 74 -13.07 -0.45 -7.08
N LEU A 75 -12.36 0.60 -6.76
CA LEU A 75 -11.00 0.55 -6.21
C LEU A 75 -11.01 0.85 -4.71
N LEU A 76 -10.46 -0.07 -3.92
CA LEU A 76 -10.08 0.14 -2.53
C LEU A 76 -8.57 0.40 -2.46
N SER A 77 -8.16 1.58 -2.04
CA SER A 77 -6.75 1.92 -1.82
C SER A 77 -6.45 1.94 -0.33
N LEU A 78 -5.45 1.17 0.09
CA LEU A 78 -5.07 0.95 1.49
C LEU A 78 -3.71 1.57 1.79
N GLY A 79 -3.60 2.27 2.94
CA GLY A 79 -2.40 3.04 3.28
C GLY A 79 -2.15 4.14 2.24
N SER A 80 -3.23 4.82 1.86
CA SER A 80 -3.23 5.76 0.72
C SER A 80 -2.40 7.02 0.96
N GLY A 81 -2.00 7.30 2.21
CA GLY A 81 -1.41 8.58 2.56
C GLY A 81 -2.34 9.72 2.10
N ASN A 82 -1.78 10.73 1.49
CA ASN A 82 -2.52 11.85 0.91
C ASN A 82 -3.09 11.59 -0.51
N ALA A 83 -3.13 10.34 -0.94
CA ALA A 83 -3.86 9.85 -2.11
C ALA A 83 -3.49 10.48 -3.46
N PHE A 84 -2.19 10.61 -3.77
CA PHE A 84 -1.74 11.22 -5.04
C PHE A 84 -2.17 10.47 -6.30
N VAL A 85 -2.17 9.15 -6.27
CA VAL A 85 -2.60 8.29 -7.39
C VAL A 85 -4.12 8.30 -7.50
N GLU A 86 -4.77 8.18 -6.38
CA GLU A 86 -6.24 8.13 -6.25
C GLU A 86 -6.90 9.41 -6.75
N ARG A 87 -6.27 10.58 -6.53
CA ARG A 87 -6.76 11.88 -7.07
C ARG A 87 -6.91 11.85 -8.59
N VAL A 88 -5.97 11.21 -9.28
CA VAL A 88 -6.00 11.10 -10.75
C VAL A 88 -7.13 10.19 -11.18
N LEU A 89 -7.26 9.01 -10.57
CA LEU A 89 -8.32 8.06 -10.87
C LEU A 89 -9.72 8.64 -10.60
N CYS A 90 -9.90 9.35 -9.48
CA CYS A 90 -11.16 10.04 -9.18
C CYS A 90 -11.52 11.08 -10.26
N ARG A 91 -10.54 11.89 -10.71
CA ARG A 91 -10.75 12.87 -11.79
C ARG A 91 -11.08 12.21 -13.13
N GLU A 92 -10.62 10.99 -13.34
CA GLU A 92 -10.96 10.18 -14.52
C GLU A 92 -12.31 9.46 -14.39
N GLY A 93 -13.01 9.61 -13.25
CA GLY A 93 -14.33 9.05 -13.00
C GLY A 93 -14.33 7.61 -12.48
N TYR A 94 -13.21 7.08 -11.98
CA TYR A 94 -13.21 5.80 -11.28
C TYR A 94 -13.74 5.96 -9.85
N PRO A 95 -14.61 5.05 -9.38
CA PRO A 95 -15.03 5.01 -7.98
C PRO A 95 -13.87 4.49 -7.11
N VAL A 96 -13.32 5.36 -6.28
CA VAL A 96 -12.21 5.06 -5.38
C VAL A 96 -12.63 5.31 -3.94
N LEU A 97 -12.25 4.40 -3.04
CA LEU A 97 -12.23 4.64 -1.60
C LEU A 97 -10.79 4.53 -1.11
N ALA A 98 -10.25 5.61 -0.57
CA ALA A 98 -8.95 5.63 0.08
C ALA A 98 -9.10 5.35 1.57
N VAL A 99 -8.21 4.54 2.14
CA VAL A 99 -8.21 4.17 3.56
C VAL A 99 -6.82 4.38 4.12
N ASP A 100 -6.73 5.10 5.22
CA ASP A 100 -5.48 5.26 5.96
C ASP A 100 -5.74 5.21 7.47
N ALA A 101 -4.77 4.75 8.24
CA ALA A 101 -4.84 4.73 9.70
C ALA A 101 -4.61 6.12 10.31
N LEU A 102 -4.00 7.04 9.57
CA LEU A 102 -3.66 8.38 10.03
C LEU A 102 -4.70 9.40 9.55
N ASP A 103 -5.41 10.02 10.49
CA ASP A 103 -6.50 10.94 10.21
C ASP A 103 -6.02 12.16 9.38
N HIS A 104 -4.83 12.68 9.63
CA HIS A 104 -4.28 13.81 8.88
C HIS A 104 -4.12 13.49 7.39
N ALA A 105 -3.61 12.31 7.04
CA ALA A 105 -3.53 11.85 5.65
C ALA A 105 -4.92 11.77 4.98
N VAL A 106 -5.91 11.25 5.72
CA VAL A 106 -7.31 11.19 5.25
C VAL A 106 -7.89 12.58 5.01
N GLN A 107 -7.60 13.56 5.88
CA GLN A 107 -8.07 14.93 5.70
C GLN A 107 -7.49 15.55 4.41
N LEU A 108 -6.19 15.37 4.16
CA LEU A 108 -5.55 15.85 2.92
C LEU A 108 -6.12 15.16 1.67
N ALA A 109 -6.36 13.87 1.72
CA ALA A 109 -7.01 13.14 0.63
C ALA A 109 -8.41 13.70 0.33
N ARG A 110 -9.23 13.95 1.37
CA ARG A 110 -10.57 14.56 1.24
C ARG A 110 -10.52 15.97 0.66
N GLN A 111 -9.59 16.79 1.13
CA GLN A 111 -9.39 18.15 0.60
C GLN A 111 -9.04 18.13 -0.90
N ALA A 112 -8.35 17.09 -1.34
CA ALA A 112 -8.02 16.86 -2.75
C ALA A 112 -9.16 16.22 -3.57
N GLY A 113 -10.35 16.01 -2.96
CA GLY A 113 -11.53 15.48 -3.62
C GLY A 113 -11.59 13.96 -3.73
N VAL A 114 -10.79 13.23 -2.93
CA VAL A 114 -10.81 11.77 -2.87
C VAL A 114 -11.72 11.31 -1.73
N PRO A 115 -12.72 10.43 -1.97
CA PRO A 115 -13.43 9.74 -0.91
C PRO A 115 -12.44 8.96 -0.04
N ALA A 116 -12.33 9.31 1.25
CA ALA A 116 -11.33 8.72 2.14
C ALA A 116 -11.89 8.50 3.54
N ILE A 117 -11.44 7.43 4.23
CA ILE A 117 -11.82 7.11 5.60
C ILE A 117 -10.61 6.77 6.46
N ASN A 118 -10.67 7.17 7.74
CA ASN A 118 -9.67 6.79 8.72
C ASN A 118 -10.05 5.44 9.33
N ARG A 119 -9.25 4.40 9.07
CA ARG A 119 -9.45 3.06 9.60
C ARG A 119 -8.12 2.32 9.72
N ASN A 120 -8.00 1.56 10.81
CA ASN A 120 -6.99 0.53 10.93
C ASN A 120 -7.50 -0.74 10.22
N LEU A 121 -6.77 -1.23 9.25
CA LEU A 121 -7.20 -2.34 8.38
C LEU A 121 -7.45 -3.65 9.13
N TYR A 122 -6.74 -3.89 10.25
CA TYR A 122 -6.90 -5.12 11.04
C TYR A 122 -8.17 -5.15 11.87
N THR A 123 -8.69 -3.98 12.24
CA THR A 123 -9.92 -3.85 13.04
C THR A 123 -11.13 -3.40 12.22
N TRP A 124 -10.89 -2.95 10.97
CA TRP A 124 -11.94 -2.48 10.09
C TRP A 124 -12.78 -3.62 9.53
N LYS A 125 -14.08 -3.51 9.71
CA LYS A 125 -15.06 -4.41 9.10
C LYS A 125 -15.63 -3.72 7.87
N THR A 126 -15.21 -4.17 6.68
CA THR A 126 -15.78 -3.78 5.40
C THR A 126 -16.52 -4.94 4.76
N GLU A 127 -17.25 -4.66 3.70
CA GLU A 127 -17.98 -5.68 2.95
C GLU A 127 -17.00 -6.69 2.31
N VAL A 128 -17.29 -7.96 2.46
CA VAL A 128 -16.56 -9.05 1.79
C VAL A 128 -17.04 -9.19 0.35
N GLN A 129 -16.16 -9.58 -0.56
CA GLN A 129 -16.49 -9.80 -1.98
C GLN A 129 -17.16 -8.58 -2.65
N TYR A 130 -16.67 -7.38 -2.30
CA TYR A 130 -17.28 -6.13 -2.75
C TYR A 130 -16.41 -5.37 -3.76
N TRP A 131 -15.09 -5.43 -3.62
CA TRP A 131 -14.15 -4.63 -4.38
C TRP A 131 -13.66 -5.35 -5.64
N ASP A 132 -13.55 -4.64 -6.74
CA ASP A 132 -12.98 -5.16 -7.98
C ASP A 132 -11.45 -5.15 -7.93
N VAL A 133 -10.89 -4.10 -7.33
CA VAL A 133 -9.45 -3.94 -7.15
C VAL A 133 -9.13 -3.50 -5.72
N VAL A 134 -8.13 -4.13 -5.11
CA VAL A 134 -7.47 -3.67 -3.87
C VAL A 134 -6.06 -3.24 -4.23
N TYR A 135 -5.69 -2.03 -3.82
CA TYR A 135 -4.38 -1.42 -4.07
C TYR A 135 -3.67 -1.07 -2.78
N ALA A 136 -2.36 -1.35 -2.71
CA ALA A 136 -1.51 -1.00 -1.59
C ALA A 136 -0.11 -0.60 -2.08
N ASP A 137 0.29 0.67 -1.89
CA ASP A 137 1.59 1.20 -2.31
C ASP A 137 2.49 1.49 -1.11
N GLY A 138 3.51 0.65 -0.90
CA GLY A 138 4.42 0.74 0.24
C GLY A 138 3.84 0.28 1.57
N LEU A 139 2.56 -0.03 1.63
CA LEU A 139 1.89 -0.43 2.86
C LEU A 139 2.43 -1.76 3.42
N LEU A 140 2.63 -2.77 2.56
CA LEU A 140 2.99 -4.11 3.01
C LEU A 140 4.31 -4.13 3.79
N GLY A 141 5.23 -3.21 3.49
CA GLY A 141 6.47 -3.03 4.24
C GLY A 141 6.27 -2.57 5.68
N HIS A 142 5.18 -1.86 5.99
CA HIS A 142 4.79 -1.49 7.36
C HIS A 142 4.04 -2.61 8.08
N LEU A 143 3.38 -3.49 7.32
CA LEU A 143 2.60 -4.61 7.86
C LEU A 143 3.45 -5.84 8.15
N HIS A 144 4.67 -5.88 7.64
CA HIS A 144 5.61 -6.95 7.95
C HIS A 144 6.20 -6.74 9.35
N ASP A 145 5.88 -7.66 10.26
CA ASP A 145 6.26 -7.61 11.67
C ASP A 145 7.30 -8.68 12.06
N GLY A 146 7.89 -9.34 11.06
CA GLY A 146 8.77 -10.49 11.27
C GLY A 146 8.03 -11.79 11.58
N GLN A 147 6.71 -11.77 11.63
CA GLN A 147 5.81 -12.90 11.85
C GLN A 147 4.80 -13.01 10.69
N ASP A 148 3.52 -13.06 11.00
CA ASP A 148 2.45 -13.27 10.03
C ASP A 148 1.63 -12.00 9.69
N GLY A 149 2.01 -10.81 10.18
CA GLY A 149 1.23 -9.58 10.00
C GLY A 149 0.90 -9.27 8.55
N ALA A 150 1.89 -9.30 7.67
CA ALA A 150 1.66 -9.11 6.22
C ALA A 150 0.76 -10.19 5.63
N HIS A 151 0.90 -11.46 6.04
CA HIS A 151 0.05 -12.55 5.59
C HIS A 151 -1.41 -12.37 5.99
N VAL A 152 -1.65 -11.97 7.24
CA VAL A 152 -3.01 -11.66 7.74
C VAL A 152 -3.64 -10.55 6.91
N ALA A 153 -2.89 -9.48 6.61
CA ALA A 153 -3.38 -8.40 5.76
C ALA A 153 -3.76 -8.90 4.34
N LEU A 154 -2.91 -9.72 3.73
CA LEU A 154 -3.19 -10.29 2.40
C LEU A 154 -4.44 -11.17 2.39
N ARG A 155 -4.70 -11.92 3.46
CA ARG A 155 -5.94 -12.68 3.61
C ARG A 155 -7.17 -11.78 3.74
N LEU A 156 -7.06 -10.64 4.43
CA LEU A 156 -8.12 -9.63 4.47
C LEU A 156 -8.38 -9.07 3.06
N PHE A 157 -7.32 -8.69 2.32
CA PHE A 157 -7.46 -8.20 0.94
C PHE A 157 -8.15 -9.23 0.05
N HIS A 158 -7.76 -10.51 0.18
CA HIS A 158 -8.41 -11.59 -0.54
C HIS A 158 -9.90 -11.68 -0.22
N SER A 159 -10.29 -11.58 1.07
CA SER A 159 -11.69 -11.67 1.48
C SER A 159 -12.56 -10.50 0.97
N TRP A 160 -11.98 -9.32 0.82
CA TRP A 160 -12.68 -8.11 0.38
C TRP A 160 -12.90 -8.04 -1.13
N LEU A 161 -12.02 -8.68 -1.90
CA LEU A 161 -12.14 -8.73 -3.36
C LEU A 161 -13.32 -9.59 -3.80
N LYS A 162 -13.99 -9.19 -4.87
CA LYS A 162 -14.94 -10.03 -5.60
C LYS A 162 -14.24 -11.27 -6.15
N PRO A 163 -14.98 -12.36 -6.50
CA PRO A 163 -14.45 -13.41 -7.36
C PRO A 163 -13.81 -12.81 -8.62
N SER A 164 -12.64 -13.30 -8.98
CA SER A 164 -11.79 -12.76 -10.08
C SER A 164 -11.29 -11.31 -9.87
N GLY A 165 -11.53 -10.70 -8.71
CA GLY A 165 -10.99 -9.39 -8.36
C GLY A 165 -9.46 -9.39 -8.27
N THR A 166 -8.86 -8.22 -8.38
CA THR A 166 -7.42 -8.05 -8.55
C THR A 166 -6.81 -7.32 -7.35
N VAL A 167 -5.72 -7.84 -6.80
CA VAL A 167 -4.86 -7.09 -5.90
C VAL A 167 -3.65 -6.51 -6.66
N VAL A 168 -3.31 -5.26 -6.38
CA VAL A 168 -2.10 -4.58 -6.90
C VAL A 168 -1.29 -4.08 -5.72
N ILE A 169 -0.10 -4.63 -5.55
CA ILE A 169 0.82 -4.27 -4.47
C ILE A 169 2.09 -3.68 -5.07
N SER A 170 2.56 -2.59 -4.50
CA SER A 170 3.84 -2.01 -4.87
C SER A 170 4.71 -1.81 -3.65
N ASN A 171 5.98 -2.19 -3.75
CA ASN A 171 6.97 -2.04 -2.68
C ASN A 171 8.37 -1.87 -3.27
N ASP A 172 9.23 -1.12 -2.55
CA ASP A 172 10.65 -1.06 -2.92
C ASP A 172 11.33 -2.39 -2.63
N SER A 173 12.14 -2.84 -3.59
CA SER A 173 12.95 -4.03 -3.42
C SER A 173 14.08 -3.81 -2.41
N PRO A 174 14.54 -4.84 -1.71
CA PRO A 174 15.75 -4.80 -0.89
C PRO A 174 16.95 -4.24 -1.67
N LYS A 175 17.92 -3.67 -0.96
CA LYS A 175 19.19 -3.20 -1.56
C LYS A 175 20.20 -4.34 -1.76
N THR A 176 19.90 -5.48 -1.18
CA THR A 176 20.71 -6.71 -1.22
C THR A 176 19.87 -7.83 -1.85
N ASP A 177 20.46 -9.01 -2.01
CA ASP A 177 19.75 -10.20 -2.50
C ASP A 177 18.83 -10.85 -1.44
N ALA A 178 18.64 -10.20 -0.30
CA ALA A 178 17.72 -10.67 0.73
C ALA A 178 16.26 -10.56 0.25
N SER A 179 15.44 -11.52 0.65
CA SER A 179 13.99 -11.47 0.38
C SER A 179 13.28 -10.36 1.16
N VAL A 180 13.77 -10.06 2.36
CA VAL A 180 13.25 -9.04 3.28
C VAL A 180 14.43 -8.28 3.87
N GLN A 181 14.37 -6.96 3.88
CA GLN A 181 15.38 -6.09 4.45
C GLN A 181 14.74 -4.95 5.23
N GLN A 182 15.09 -4.82 6.51
CA GLN A 182 14.60 -3.69 7.33
C GLN A 182 15.18 -2.37 6.83
N SER A 183 14.34 -1.34 6.77
CA SER A 183 14.77 0.02 6.46
C SER A 183 15.58 0.60 7.62
N SER A 184 16.71 1.23 7.33
CA SER A 184 17.46 1.99 8.33
C SER A 184 16.85 3.36 8.65
N ASN A 185 15.99 3.87 7.79
CA ASN A 185 15.53 5.26 7.83
C ASN A 185 14.05 5.40 8.22
N VAL A 186 13.28 4.31 8.13
CA VAL A 186 11.86 4.30 8.49
C VAL A 186 11.65 3.22 9.54
N PRO A 187 11.37 3.59 10.80
CA PRO A 187 11.10 2.61 11.85
C PRO A 187 9.97 1.65 11.47
N GLY A 188 10.15 0.36 11.75
CA GLY A 188 9.13 -0.65 11.48
C GLY A 188 8.80 -0.87 10.00
N PHE A 189 9.60 -0.35 9.06
CA PHE A 189 9.39 -0.54 7.64
C PHE A 189 10.40 -1.53 7.05
N TYR A 190 9.91 -2.38 6.13
CA TYR A 190 10.71 -3.38 5.42
C TYR A 190 10.61 -3.20 3.91
N TRP A 191 11.75 -3.31 3.24
CA TRP A 191 11.80 -3.55 1.82
C TRP A 191 11.59 -5.03 1.56
N LEU A 192 10.64 -5.34 0.67
CA LEU A 192 10.21 -6.70 0.38
C LEU A 192 10.47 -7.00 -1.09
N SER A 193 11.12 -8.12 -1.38
CA SER A 193 11.35 -8.52 -2.76
C SER A 193 10.03 -8.94 -3.44
N ASP A 194 10.00 -8.84 -4.74
CA ASP A 194 8.83 -9.21 -5.56
C ASP A 194 8.48 -10.70 -5.39
N HIS A 195 9.48 -11.58 -5.36
CA HIS A 195 9.25 -13.01 -5.16
C HIS A 195 8.72 -13.32 -3.76
N TRP A 196 9.20 -12.64 -2.71
CA TRP A 196 8.64 -12.82 -1.37
C TRP A 196 7.16 -12.43 -1.34
N ILE A 197 6.82 -11.26 -1.90
CA ILE A 197 5.42 -10.81 -1.97
C ILE A 197 4.57 -11.78 -2.81
N ALA A 198 5.12 -12.28 -3.93
CA ALA A 198 4.43 -13.24 -4.79
C ALA A 198 4.13 -14.56 -4.07
N ASP A 199 5.06 -15.05 -3.25
CA ASP A 199 4.86 -16.28 -2.48
C ASP A 199 3.86 -16.07 -1.33
N GLU A 200 3.90 -14.93 -0.64
CA GLU A 200 2.89 -14.58 0.37
C GLU A 200 1.48 -14.44 -0.23
N LEU A 201 1.35 -13.87 -1.42
CA LEU A 201 0.08 -13.80 -2.14
C LEU A 201 -0.46 -15.21 -2.45
N LYS A 202 0.38 -16.12 -2.96
CA LYS A 202 -0.03 -17.52 -3.20
C LYS A 202 -0.45 -18.20 -1.90
N ARG A 203 0.30 -18.00 -0.81
CA ARG A 203 -0.04 -18.53 0.52
C ARG A 203 -1.38 -18.00 1.03
N ALA A 204 -1.71 -16.74 0.71
CA ALA A 204 -2.98 -16.10 1.07
C ALA A 204 -4.18 -16.51 0.17
N GLY A 205 -3.96 -17.35 -0.85
CA GLY A 205 -5.01 -17.88 -1.72
C GLY A 205 -5.15 -17.18 -3.08
N PHE A 206 -4.25 -16.25 -3.41
CA PHE A 206 -4.25 -15.61 -4.72
C PHE A 206 -3.63 -16.51 -5.80
N SER A 207 -4.06 -16.29 -7.03
CA SER A 207 -3.55 -16.97 -8.24
C SER A 207 -3.11 -15.96 -9.30
N ARG A 208 -2.54 -16.47 -10.39
CA ARG A 208 -2.12 -15.65 -11.55
C ARG A 208 -1.24 -14.47 -11.13
N VAL A 209 -0.29 -14.76 -10.25
CA VAL A 209 0.63 -13.73 -9.75
C VAL A 209 1.60 -13.33 -10.87
N SER A 210 1.66 -12.04 -11.16
CA SER A 210 2.59 -11.45 -12.10
C SER A 210 3.36 -10.31 -11.44
N THR A 211 4.61 -10.13 -11.87
CA THR A 211 5.51 -9.09 -11.33
C THR A 211 6.03 -8.23 -12.46
N ALA A 212 6.17 -6.94 -12.20
CA ALA A 212 6.86 -5.98 -13.03
C ALA A 212 7.69 -5.05 -12.14
N SER A 213 8.72 -4.44 -12.68
CA SER A 213 9.56 -3.53 -11.90
C SER A 213 9.93 -2.27 -12.67
N ILE A 214 10.19 -1.20 -11.95
CA ILE A 214 10.68 0.06 -12.48
C ILE A 214 11.82 0.57 -11.60
N THR A 215 12.83 1.15 -12.24
CA THR A 215 13.87 1.88 -11.53
C THR A 215 13.52 3.36 -11.50
N TYR A 216 13.59 3.97 -10.33
CA TYR A 216 13.36 5.39 -10.13
C TYR A 216 14.40 5.98 -9.17
N ARG A 217 14.48 7.30 -9.10
CA ARG A 217 15.45 7.98 -8.20
C ARG A 217 14.75 8.50 -6.97
N ARG A 218 15.28 8.11 -5.79
CA ARG A 218 14.97 8.75 -4.51
C ARG A 218 15.88 9.94 -4.24
N PRO A 219 15.44 10.90 -3.44
CA PRO A 219 16.22 12.13 -3.18
C PRO A 219 17.61 11.88 -2.60
N VAL A 220 17.74 10.97 -1.65
CA VAL A 220 19.00 10.71 -0.91
C VAL A 220 19.64 9.38 -1.35
N SER A 221 18.93 8.28 -1.33
CA SER A 221 19.52 6.96 -1.63
C SER A 221 19.77 6.69 -3.11
N GLY A 222 19.41 7.61 -3.99
CA GLY A 222 19.65 7.49 -5.43
C GLY A 222 18.72 6.48 -6.12
N LEU A 223 19.26 5.66 -7.02
CA LEU A 223 18.46 4.71 -7.79
C LEU A 223 17.92 3.59 -6.92
N ARG A 224 16.64 3.33 -7.07
CA ARG A 224 15.90 2.26 -6.38
C ARG A 224 15.05 1.49 -7.38
N THR A 225 14.96 0.20 -7.19
CA THR A 225 14.00 -0.65 -7.89
C THR A 225 12.74 -0.77 -7.07
N ARG A 226 11.59 -0.60 -7.71
CA ARG A 226 10.28 -0.83 -7.12
C ARG A 226 9.52 -1.84 -7.94
N ALA A 227 8.99 -2.84 -7.28
CA ALA A 227 8.15 -3.85 -7.89
C ALA A 227 6.67 -3.47 -7.82
N ILE A 228 5.91 -3.87 -8.83
CA ILE A 228 4.46 -4.02 -8.76
C ILE A 228 4.15 -5.51 -8.92
N ILE A 229 3.36 -6.02 -8.01
CA ILE A 229 2.86 -7.39 -8.02
C ILE A 229 1.35 -7.33 -8.19
N THR A 230 0.87 -8.02 -9.21
CA THR A 230 -0.56 -8.15 -9.50
C THR A 230 -0.97 -9.60 -9.34
N ALA A 231 -2.06 -9.86 -8.62
CA ALA A 231 -2.59 -11.20 -8.44
C ALA A 231 -4.12 -11.19 -8.42
N HIS A 232 -4.74 -12.33 -8.70
CA HIS A 232 -6.18 -12.45 -8.79
C HIS A 232 -6.72 -13.35 -7.68
N ARG A 233 -7.86 -12.96 -7.10
CA ARG A 233 -8.64 -13.85 -6.27
C ARG A 233 -9.21 -14.98 -7.14
N THR A 234 -8.99 -16.23 -6.74
CA THR A 234 -9.74 -17.37 -7.25
C THR A 234 -11.08 -17.48 -6.55
N ASP A 235 -12.03 -18.12 -7.21
CA ASP A 235 -13.36 -18.44 -6.66
C ASP A 235 -13.26 -19.40 -5.47
#